data_987873f0066827e10df48f84ac72cdb9
#
_entry.id   987873f0066827e10df48f84ac72cdb9
#
_cell.length_a   1.000
_cell.length_b   1.000
_cell.length_c   1.000
_cell.angle_alpha   90.00
_cell.angle_beta   90.00
_cell.angle_gamma   90.00
#
_symmetry.space_group_name_H-M   'P 1'
#
loop_
_entity.id
_entity.type
_entity.pdbx_description
1 polymer ?
#
loop_
_entity_poly.entity_id
_entity_poly.type
_entity_poly.pdbx_seq_one_letter_code
_entity_poly.pdbx_strand_id
1 'polypeptide(L)'
;VRDEMGMTFDKAGFTKAGRRMFLSCRKENAVEIDPKVGDTMDEVLYFWTSFDGSTQNSFSQMLERLVCTNGMVARDVTSSTSVKHSSQMQDKLQGYVDQIEGIKSVYAETTDSINRLVDTKVSGTQAKEVINRLFKGESKRAENIRDEVYNRFSNGMGNRGETAWDLINGITEYQNHGKAHRSSSTSSIAENRLTSLTLGADATLMGKVWEECLSLN
;
A
#
# COMPACT_ATOMS: atom_id res chain seq x y z
N VAL A 1 -0.41 22.46 -8.59
CA VAL A 1 -0.32 21.23 -7.77
C VAL A 1 0.90 21.27 -6.86
N ARG A 2 2.05 21.80 -7.36
CA ARG A 2 3.31 21.79 -6.60
C ARG A 2 3.26 22.68 -5.34
N ASP A 3 2.58 23.82 -5.41
CA ASP A 3 2.61 24.82 -4.34
C ASP A 3 1.55 24.60 -3.25
N GLU A 4 0.43 23.93 -3.56
CA GLU A 4 -0.69 23.76 -2.63
C GLU A 4 -0.63 22.47 -1.82
N MET A 5 -0.07 21.38 -2.37
CA MET A 5 -0.02 20.06 -1.73
C MET A 5 1.37 19.72 -1.17
N GLY A 6 2.41 20.48 -1.47
CA GLY A 6 3.78 20.16 -1.07
C GLY A 6 4.33 18.88 -1.69
N MET A 7 3.71 18.38 -2.78
CA MET A 7 4.13 17.18 -3.47
C MET A 7 5.08 17.49 -4.63
N THR A 8 6.08 16.65 -4.79
CA THR A 8 7.02 16.69 -5.93
C THR A 8 6.78 15.51 -6.85
N PHE A 9 7.06 15.70 -8.15
CA PHE A 9 7.09 14.57 -9.10
C PHE A 9 8.13 13.54 -8.65
N ASP A 10 7.75 12.26 -8.62
CA ASP A 10 8.62 11.16 -8.22
C ASP A 10 9.00 10.30 -9.44
N LYS A 11 8.03 9.64 -10.06
CA LYS A 11 8.28 8.70 -11.16
C LYS A 11 7.17 8.75 -12.21
N ALA A 12 7.52 8.36 -13.42
CA ALA A 12 6.56 7.96 -14.44
C ALA A 12 7.12 6.78 -15.23
N GLY A 13 6.22 5.98 -15.78
CA GLY A 13 6.63 4.83 -16.58
C GLY A 13 5.49 4.16 -17.30
N PHE A 14 5.87 3.19 -18.13
CA PHE A 14 4.93 2.35 -18.85
C PHE A 14 5.05 0.90 -18.39
N THR A 15 3.93 0.19 -18.41
CA THR A 15 3.88 -1.25 -18.15
C THR A 15 3.06 -1.94 -19.24
N LYS A 16 3.04 -3.28 -19.23
CA LYS A 16 2.30 -4.05 -20.23
C LYS A 16 2.71 -3.72 -21.68
N ALA A 17 4.02 -3.62 -21.93
CA ALA A 17 4.55 -3.24 -23.24
C ALA A 17 3.99 -1.89 -23.76
N GLY A 18 3.91 -0.88 -22.91
CA GLY A 18 3.45 0.46 -23.25
C GLY A 18 1.93 0.67 -23.21
N ARG A 19 1.15 -0.37 -22.88
CA ARG A 19 -0.33 -0.25 -22.87
C ARG A 19 -0.87 0.46 -21.64
N ARG A 20 -0.12 0.52 -20.55
CA ARG A 20 -0.48 1.22 -19.32
C ARG A 20 0.60 2.23 -18.96
N MET A 21 0.20 3.36 -18.46
CA MET A 21 1.08 4.39 -17.94
C MET A 21 0.77 4.63 -16.46
N PHE A 22 1.81 4.90 -15.69
CA PHE A 22 1.67 5.44 -14.34
C PHE A 22 2.50 6.71 -14.18
N LEU A 23 2.06 7.53 -13.24
CA LEU A 23 2.76 8.71 -12.74
C LEU A 23 2.64 8.71 -11.24
N SER A 24 3.72 9.04 -10.52
CA SER A 24 3.68 9.24 -9.08
C SER A 24 4.21 10.60 -8.65
N CYS A 25 3.61 11.13 -7.60
CA CYS A 25 4.07 12.31 -6.88
C CYS A 25 4.30 11.91 -5.42
N ARG A 26 5.33 12.49 -4.79
CA ARG A 26 5.78 12.18 -3.44
C ARG A 26 5.76 13.41 -2.55
N LYS A 27 5.38 13.22 -1.31
CA LYS A 27 5.61 14.14 -0.20
C LYS A 27 6.46 13.43 0.84
N GLU A 28 7.68 13.90 1.03
CA GLU A 28 8.64 13.31 1.95
C GLU A 28 8.26 13.63 3.41
N ASN A 29 8.59 12.69 4.32
CA ASN A 29 8.38 12.83 5.77
C ASN A 29 6.95 13.27 6.12
N ALA A 30 5.99 12.75 5.41
CA ALA A 30 4.62 13.18 5.52
C ALA A 30 3.99 12.76 6.87
N VAL A 31 4.37 11.60 7.40
CA VAL A 31 3.91 11.09 8.71
C VAL A 31 5.11 10.69 9.55
N GLU A 32 5.17 11.18 10.78
CA GLU A 32 6.08 10.69 11.81
C GLU A 32 5.33 9.68 12.67
N ILE A 33 5.84 8.44 12.75
CA ILE A 33 5.16 7.32 13.42
C ILE A 33 5.66 7.17 14.86
N ASP A 34 6.96 7.17 15.04
CA ASP A 34 7.59 7.10 16.36
C ASP A 34 8.78 8.06 16.43
N PRO A 35 8.60 9.23 17.09
CA PRO A 35 9.67 10.23 17.24
C PRO A 35 10.91 9.69 17.93
N LYS A 36 10.78 8.66 18.79
CA LYS A 36 11.90 8.07 19.51
C LYS A 36 12.78 7.21 18.63
N VAL A 37 12.24 6.70 17.52
CA VAL A 37 12.94 5.83 16.57
C VAL A 37 13.27 6.59 15.28
N GLY A 38 12.66 7.76 15.05
CA GLY A 38 12.78 8.52 13.81
C GLY A 38 12.11 7.81 12.64
N ASP A 39 11.05 7.05 12.90
CA ASP A 39 10.32 6.30 11.89
C ASP A 39 9.34 7.24 11.17
N THR A 40 9.63 7.53 9.92
CA THR A 40 8.82 8.41 9.07
C THR A 40 8.32 7.68 7.85
N MET A 41 7.19 8.15 7.32
CA MET A 41 6.62 7.68 6.06
C MET A 41 6.48 8.82 5.06
N ASP A 42 6.76 8.50 3.82
CA ASP A 42 6.45 9.36 2.69
C ASP A 42 5.04 9.07 2.20
N GLU A 43 4.33 10.11 1.80
CA GLU A 43 3.09 9.98 1.06
C GLU A 43 3.39 9.92 -0.43
N VAL A 44 2.85 8.93 -1.13
CA VAL A 44 2.99 8.78 -2.58
C VAL A 44 1.61 8.64 -3.22
N LEU A 45 1.31 9.53 -4.15
CA LEU A 45 0.13 9.43 -5.00
C LEU A 45 0.51 8.79 -6.33
N TYR A 46 -0.17 7.70 -6.68
CA TYR A 46 -0.08 7.06 -7.99
C TYR A 46 -1.30 7.39 -8.84
N PHE A 47 -1.07 7.85 -10.04
CA PHE A 47 -2.06 7.91 -11.11
C PHE A 47 -1.78 6.80 -12.12
N TRP A 48 -2.81 6.07 -12.51
CA TRP A 48 -2.78 5.02 -13.52
C TRP A 48 -3.75 5.29 -14.64
N THR A 49 -3.34 4.98 -15.87
CA THR A 49 -4.19 5.00 -17.05
C THR A 49 -3.80 3.87 -18.01
N SER A 50 -4.67 3.52 -18.96
CA SER A 50 -4.34 2.57 -20.03
C SER A 50 -4.81 3.08 -21.39
N PHE A 51 -4.08 2.69 -22.41
CA PHE A 51 -4.40 3.02 -23.82
C PHE A 51 -5.25 1.94 -24.50
N ASP A 52 -5.35 0.76 -23.88
CA ASP A 52 -6.09 -0.40 -24.39
C ASP A 52 -7.37 -0.70 -23.60
N GLY A 53 -7.79 0.19 -22.71
CA GLY A 53 -8.96 0.00 -21.86
C GLY A 53 -8.81 -1.08 -20.77
N SER A 54 -7.60 -1.66 -20.60
CA SER A 54 -7.35 -2.73 -19.62
C SER A 54 -7.32 -2.25 -18.17
N THR A 55 -7.27 -0.95 -17.94
CA THR A 55 -7.41 -0.32 -16.63
C THR A 55 -8.13 1.01 -16.77
N GLN A 56 -8.92 1.35 -15.79
CA GLN A 56 -9.56 2.67 -15.69
C GLN A 56 -8.51 3.71 -15.27
N ASN A 57 -8.78 5.00 -15.51
CA ASN A 57 -8.04 6.06 -14.85
C ASN A 57 -8.26 5.91 -13.34
N SER A 58 -7.20 5.75 -12.59
CA SER A 58 -7.30 5.54 -11.15
C SER A 58 -6.22 6.29 -10.39
N PHE A 59 -6.60 6.80 -9.22
CA PHE A 59 -5.69 7.36 -8.25
C PHE A 59 -5.57 6.40 -7.07
N SER A 60 -4.37 6.26 -6.54
CA SER A 60 -4.11 5.48 -5.33
C SER A 60 -3.14 6.27 -4.45
N GLN A 61 -3.53 6.46 -3.21
CA GLN A 61 -2.66 7.01 -2.18
C GLN A 61 -1.94 5.86 -1.49
N MET A 62 -0.66 6.05 -1.24
CA MET A 62 0.20 5.07 -0.62
C MET A 62 1.10 5.75 0.41
N LEU A 63 1.41 5.04 1.49
CA LEU A 63 2.43 5.44 2.46
C LEU A 63 3.65 4.52 2.30
N GLU A 64 4.81 5.10 2.10
CA GLU A 64 6.08 4.38 2.01
C GLU A 64 6.91 4.65 3.26
N ARG A 65 7.21 3.61 4.03
CA ARG A 65 8.02 3.69 5.24
C ARG A 65 9.50 3.73 4.89
N LEU A 66 10.27 4.68 5.47
CA LEU A 66 11.67 4.90 5.13
C LEU A 66 12.66 4.01 5.89
N VAL A 67 12.32 3.47 7.05
CA VAL A 67 13.22 2.65 7.91
C VAL A 67 13.69 1.36 7.24
N CYS A 68 12.94 0.85 6.32
CA CYS A 68 13.40 -0.16 5.37
C CYS A 68 13.06 0.38 4.00
N THR A 69 13.95 0.35 3.04
CA THR A 69 13.70 0.65 1.62
C THR A 69 12.53 -0.17 1.00
N ASN A 70 11.65 -0.63 1.86
CA ASN A 70 10.46 -1.40 1.61
C ASN A 70 9.32 -0.42 1.42
N GLY A 71 9.02 -0.06 0.18
CA GLY A 71 7.79 0.66 -0.11
C GLY A 71 6.62 -0.05 0.58
N MET A 72 6.15 0.49 1.69
CA MET A 72 4.93 0.04 2.34
C MET A 72 3.75 0.67 1.62
N VAL A 73 2.96 -0.15 0.99
CA VAL A 73 1.71 0.27 0.39
C VAL A 73 0.62 0.13 1.45
N ALA A 74 0.44 1.16 2.27
CA ALA A 74 -0.80 1.32 2.98
C ALA A 74 -1.81 1.91 1.97
N ARG A 75 -2.63 1.07 1.39
CA ARG A 75 -3.75 1.52 0.60
C ARG A 75 -4.93 1.72 1.55
N ASP A 76 -5.27 2.94 1.85
CA ASP A 76 -6.62 3.23 2.29
C ASP A 76 -7.55 2.99 1.09
N VAL A 77 -8.38 1.96 1.19
CA VAL A 77 -9.32 1.56 0.13
C VAL A 77 -10.32 2.69 -0.15
N THR A 78 -10.50 3.60 0.78
CA THR A 78 -11.41 4.75 0.65
C THR A 78 -10.91 5.83 -0.30
N SER A 79 -9.61 5.87 -0.61
CA SER A 79 -8.99 6.91 -1.44
C SER A 79 -8.71 6.50 -2.90
N SER A 80 -9.08 5.29 -3.32
CA SER A 80 -8.92 4.91 -4.73
C SER A 80 -10.17 5.27 -5.54
N THR A 81 -10.05 6.23 -6.41
CA THR A 81 -11.11 6.62 -7.34
C THR A 81 -10.75 6.20 -8.76
N SER A 82 -11.71 5.67 -9.50
CA SER A 82 -11.50 5.25 -10.88
C SER A 82 -12.58 5.79 -11.83
N VAL A 83 -12.17 6.23 -13.02
CA VAL A 83 -13.07 6.68 -14.09
C VAL A 83 -12.79 5.93 -15.38
N LYS A 84 -13.85 5.42 -15.99
CA LYS A 84 -13.79 4.84 -17.33
C LYS A 84 -13.42 5.90 -18.37
N HIS A 85 -12.62 5.50 -19.36
CA HIS A 85 -12.39 6.31 -20.56
C HIS A 85 -13.73 6.52 -21.28
N SER A 86 -14.24 7.73 -21.27
CA SER A 86 -15.50 8.11 -21.94
C SER A 86 -15.40 9.55 -22.43
N SER A 87 -16.31 9.96 -23.31
CA SER A 87 -16.40 11.35 -23.79
C SER A 87 -16.60 12.39 -22.67
N GLN A 88 -17.09 11.96 -21.50
CA GLN A 88 -17.29 12.81 -20.32
C GLN A 88 -16.08 12.79 -19.37
N MET A 89 -14.91 12.27 -19.81
CA MET A 89 -13.74 12.13 -18.97
C MET A 89 -13.24 13.48 -18.43
N GLN A 90 -13.35 14.54 -19.22
CA GLN A 90 -12.90 15.88 -18.83
C GLN A 90 -13.68 16.45 -17.65
N ASP A 91 -15.01 16.33 -17.65
CA ASP A 91 -15.87 16.78 -16.56
C ASP A 91 -15.63 15.97 -15.28
N LYS A 92 -15.33 14.68 -15.45
CA LYS A 92 -15.02 13.78 -14.34
C LYS A 92 -13.61 14.01 -13.77
N LEU A 93 -12.64 14.46 -14.59
CA LEU A 93 -11.31 14.84 -14.12
C LEU A 93 -11.37 16.05 -13.19
N GLN A 94 -12.28 17.01 -13.43
CA GLN A 94 -12.48 18.11 -12.49
C GLN A 94 -12.97 17.60 -11.13
N GLY A 95 -13.89 16.66 -11.10
CA GLY A 95 -14.30 15.99 -9.85
C GLY A 95 -13.16 15.26 -9.11
N TYR A 96 -12.09 14.87 -9.79
CA TYR A 96 -10.89 14.34 -9.14
C TYR A 96 -10.04 15.42 -8.49
N VAL A 97 -9.92 16.59 -9.10
CA VAL A 97 -9.23 17.72 -8.47
C VAL A 97 -9.93 18.05 -7.16
N ASP A 98 -11.26 18.07 -7.15
CA ASP A 98 -12.06 18.31 -5.96
C ASP A 98 -11.88 17.20 -4.90
N GLN A 99 -11.72 15.95 -5.34
CA GLN A 99 -11.44 14.80 -4.45
C GLN A 99 -10.00 14.81 -3.92
N ILE A 100 -9.02 15.29 -4.70
CA ILE A 100 -7.63 15.48 -4.24
C ILE A 100 -7.59 16.51 -3.10
N GLU A 101 -8.44 17.52 -3.10
CA GLU A 101 -8.60 18.42 -1.96
C GLU A 101 -9.15 17.70 -0.72
N GLY A 102 -10.01 16.70 -0.89
CA GLY A 102 -10.50 15.82 0.16
C GLY A 102 -9.42 14.88 0.76
N ILE A 103 -8.31 14.63 0.06
CA ILE A 103 -7.19 13.80 0.53
C ILE A 103 -6.56 14.38 1.82
N LYS A 104 -6.62 15.67 2.03
CA LYS A 104 -6.12 16.29 3.27
C LYS A 104 -6.85 15.78 4.53
N SER A 105 -8.15 15.46 4.43
CA SER A 105 -8.91 14.89 5.56
C SER A 105 -8.59 13.41 5.78
N VAL A 106 -8.43 12.65 4.72
CA VAL A 106 -8.02 11.23 4.75
C VAL A 106 -6.64 11.08 5.40
N TYR A 107 -5.78 12.04 5.20
CA TYR A 107 -4.45 12.07 5.79
C TYR A 107 -4.45 12.12 7.33
N ALA A 108 -5.26 12.98 7.91
CA ALA A 108 -5.40 13.07 9.37
C ALA A 108 -5.97 11.76 9.95
N GLU A 109 -7.00 11.19 9.32
CA GLU A 109 -7.61 9.93 9.72
C GLU A 109 -6.63 8.76 9.61
N THR A 110 -5.78 8.75 8.57
CA THR A 110 -4.74 7.73 8.40
C THR A 110 -3.67 7.83 9.49
N THR A 111 -3.24 9.04 9.85
CA THR A 111 -2.28 9.27 10.93
C THR A 111 -2.83 8.79 12.27
N ASP A 112 -4.09 9.10 12.58
CA ASP A 112 -4.76 8.62 13.79
C ASP A 112 -4.88 7.08 13.81
N SER A 113 -5.18 6.49 12.65
CA SER A 113 -5.24 5.03 12.51
C SER A 113 -3.87 4.39 12.74
N ILE A 114 -2.79 4.96 12.22
CA ILE A 114 -1.41 4.49 12.45
C ILE A 114 -1.06 4.57 13.94
N ASN A 115 -1.35 5.69 14.61
CA ASN A 115 -1.10 5.86 16.04
C ASN A 115 -1.84 4.79 16.85
N ARG A 116 -3.10 4.51 16.53
CA ARG A 116 -3.85 3.41 17.16
C ARG A 116 -3.18 2.05 16.94
N LEU A 117 -2.72 1.74 15.73
CA LEU A 117 -2.05 0.48 15.42
C LEU A 117 -0.72 0.32 16.17
N VAL A 118 0.04 1.40 16.35
CA VAL A 118 1.28 1.42 17.15
C VAL A 118 1.00 1.17 18.62
N ASP A 119 -0.10 1.69 19.16
CA ASP A 119 -0.50 1.53 20.56
C ASP A 119 -1.19 0.19 20.84
N THR A 120 -1.81 -0.43 19.80
CA THR A 120 -2.52 -1.71 19.95
C THR A 120 -1.55 -2.87 20.11
N LYS A 121 -1.50 -3.45 21.32
CA LYS A 121 -0.66 -4.61 21.62
C LYS A 121 -1.25 -5.88 21.01
N VAL A 122 -0.38 -6.70 20.41
CA VAL A 122 -0.74 -7.95 19.75
C VAL A 122 0.15 -9.07 20.26
N SER A 123 -0.45 -10.07 20.88
CA SER A 123 0.26 -11.29 21.28
C SER A 123 0.61 -12.16 20.07
N GLY A 124 1.62 -13.03 20.22
CA GLY A 124 1.98 -13.98 19.16
C GLY A 124 0.81 -14.91 18.74
N THR A 125 -0.10 -15.22 19.66
CA THR A 125 -1.32 -16.02 19.35
C THR A 125 -2.27 -15.24 18.47
N GLN A 126 -2.60 -13.99 18.84
CA GLN A 126 -3.44 -13.11 18.04
C GLN A 126 -2.86 -12.85 16.65
N ALA A 127 -1.54 -12.61 16.56
CA ALA A 127 -0.87 -12.43 15.27
C ALA A 127 -1.03 -13.67 14.37
N LYS A 128 -0.84 -14.89 14.91
CA LYS A 128 -1.05 -16.13 14.16
C LYS A 128 -2.49 -16.31 13.72
N GLU A 129 -3.47 -15.96 14.53
CA GLU A 129 -4.88 -16.01 14.16
C GLU A 129 -5.20 -15.09 12.98
N VAL A 130 -4.74 -13.83 13.02
CA VAL A 130 -4.89 -12.88 11.91
C VAL A 130 -4.21 -13.40 10.64
N ILE A 131 -2.96 -13.86 10.75
CA ILE A 131 -2.21 -14.41 9.62
C ILE A 131 -2.94 -15.62 9.01
N ASN A 132 -3.50 -16.51 9.83
CA ASN A 132 -4.26 -17.67 9.36
C ASN A 132 -5.55 -17.27 8.62
N ARG A 133 -6.23 -16.20 9.07
CA ARG A 133 -7.42 -15.68 8.37
C ARG A 133 -7.08 -15.06 7.02
N LEU A 134 -5.95 -14.37 6.93
CA LEU A 134 -5.50 -13.66 5.71
C LEU A 134 -4.86 -14.60 4.69
N PHE A 135 -4.04 -15.55 5.13
CA PHE A 135 -3.29 -16.50 4.29
C PHE A 135 -3.86 -17.92 4.41
N LYS A 136 -5.06 -18.10 3.84
CA LYS A 136 -5.81 -19.35 3.88
C LYS A 136 -5.13 -20.48 3.07
N GLY A 137 -5.44 -21.71 3.44
CA GLY A 137 -5.02 -22.93 2.74
C GLY A 137 -4.25 -23.92 3.63
N GLU A 138 -4.31 -25.21 3.26
CA GLU A 138 -3.72 -26.32 4.01
C GLU A 138 -2.43 -26.85 3.36
N SER A 139 -2.01 -26.28 2.23
CA SER A 139 -0.81 -26.71 1.55
C SER A 139 0.45 -26.32 2.32
N LYS A 140 1.53 -27.10 2.19
CA LYS A 140 2.85 -26.76 2.76
C LYS A 140 3.34 -25.38 2.34
N ARG A 141 2.97 -24.95 1.11
CA ARG A 141 3.26 -23.59 0.65
C ARG A 141 2.54 -22.54 1.47
N ALA A 142 1.26 -22.74 1.78
CA ALA A 142 0.49 -21.79 2.60
C ALA A 142 1.03 -21.73 4.03
N GLU A 143 1.40 -22.86 4.60
CA GLU A 143 2.07 -22.95 5.90
C GLU A 143 3.38 -22.16 5.90
N ASN A 144 4.28 -22.40 4.94
CA ASN A 144 5.54 -21.67 4.81
C ASN A 144 5.35 -20.16 4.68
N ILE A 145 4.29 -19.72 3.96
CA ILE A 145 3.97 -18.30 3.86
C ILE A 145 3.59 -17.73 5.24
N ARG A 146 2.75 -18.43 5.98
CA ARG A 146 2.34 -17.98 7.33
C ARG A 146 3.52 -17.91 8.30
N ASP A 147 4.40 -18.91 8.25
CA ASP A 147 5.61 -18.93 9.07
C ASP A 147 6.55 -17.78 8.71
N GLU A 148 6.73 -17.50 7.42
CA GLU A 148 7.56 -16.39 6.95
C GLU A 148 6.97 -15.03 7.36
N VAL A 149 5.66 -14.84 7.23
CA VAL A 149 4.96 -13.62 7.66
C VAL A 149 5.08 -13.44 9.18
N TYR A 150 4.88 -14.51 9.95
CA TYR A 150 5.02 -14.46 11.40
C TYR A 150 6.46 -14.14 11.83
N ASN A 151 7.45 -14.71 11.15
CA ASN A 151 8.85 -14.38 11.41
C ASN A 151 9.15 -12.90 11.13
N ARG A 152 8.57 -12.32 10.07
CA ARG A 152 8.72 -10.88 9.77
C ARG A 152 7.97 -9.99 10.78
N PHE A 153 6.83 -10.42 11.28
CA PHE A 153 6.16 -9.75 12.39
C PHE A 153 7.09 -9.65 13.62
N SER A 154 7.77 -10.74 13.97
CA SER A 154 8.60 -10.82 15.18
C SER A 154 10.00 -10.24 15.01
N ASN A 155 10.61 -10.40 13.82
CA ASN A 155 12.04 -10.14 13.57
C ASN A 155 12.30 -9.29 12.32
N GLY A 156 11.26 -8.80 11.66
CA GLY A 156 11.38 -7.94 10.49
C GLY A 156 12.03 -6.60 10.81
N MET A 157 12.45 -5.87 9.77
CA MET A 157 13.16 -4.61 9.95
C MET A 157 12.29 -3.59 10.68
N GLY A 158 12.74 -3.17 11.87
CA GLY A 158 12.03 -2.21 12.72
C GLY A 158 10.83 -2.78 13.46
N ASN A 159 10.57 -4.10 13.38
CA ASN A 159 9.52 -4.78 14.12
C ASN A 159 10.03 -5.37 15.43
N ARG A 160 9.14 -5.41 16.42
CA ARG A 160 9.40 -6.02 17.75
C ARG A 160 8.48 -7.21 18.03
N GLY A 161 7.47 -7.44 17.17
CA GLY A 161 6.49 -8.50 17.35
C GLY A 161 5.49 -8.24 18.48
N GLU A 162 5.16 -6.98 18.75
CA GLU A 162 4.38 -6.56 19.92
C GLU A 162 3.11 -5.79 19.59
N THR A 163 2.98 -5.26 18.36
CA THR A 163 1.90 -4.34 18.01
C THR A 163 1.18 -4.73 16.71
N ALA A 164 -0.03 -4.20 16.53
CA ALA A 164 -0.75 -4.32 15.26
C ALA A 164 0.02 -3.67 14.11
N TRP A 165 0.78 -2.62 14.39
CA TRP A 165 1.68 -1.99 13.44
C TRP A 165 2.81 -2.92 12.98
N ASP A 166 3.45 -3.66 13.90
CA ASP A 166 4.44 -4.68 13.55
C ASP A 166 3.86 -5.77 12.66
N LEU A 167 2.59 -6.14 12.90
CA LEU A 167 1.91 -7.15 12.09
C LEU A 167 1.67 -6.66 10.65
N ILE A 168 1.21 -5.43 10.47
CA ILE A 168 1.08 -4.79 9.16
C ILE A 168 2.43 -4.75 8.46
N ASN A 169 3.47 -4.30 9.16
CA ASN A 169 4.83 -4.22 8.60
C ASN A 169 5.36 -5.59 8.16
N GLY A 170 5.18 -6.64 8.97
CA GLY A 170 5.60 -7.99 8.64
C GLY A 170 4.93 -8.53 7.38
N ILE A 171 3.62 -8.28 7.22
CA ILE A 171 2.86 -8.67 6.03
C ILE A 171 3.34 -7.88 4.81
N THR A 172 3.54 -6.58 4.95
CA THR A 172 4.00 -5.71 3.86
C THR A 172 5.42 -6.09 3.42
N GLU A 173 6.31 -6.35 4.37
CA GLU A 173 7.66 -6.81 4.07
C GLU A 173 7.65 -8.14 3.33
N TYR A 174 6.76 -9.07 3.70
CA TYR A 174 6.56 -10.31 2.94
C TYR A 174 6.10 -10.02 1.49
N GLN A 175 5.11 -9.16 1.29
CA GLN A 175 4.63 -8.81 -0.05
C GLN A 175 5.73 -8.18 -0.92
N ASN A 176 6.59 -7.37 -0.31
CA ASN A 176 7.65 -6.66 -1.00
C ASN A 176 8.88 -7.52 -1.28
N HIS A 177 9.26 -8.40 -0.39
CA HIS A 177 10.55 -9.11 -0.45
C HIS A 177 10.44 -10.64 -0.37
N GLY A 178 9.42 -11.19 0.29
CA GLY A 178 9.23 -12.64 0.41
C GLY A 178 8.45 -13.24 -0.75
N LYS A 179 7.49 -12.49 -1.28
CA LYS A 179 6.61 -12.97 -2.34
C LYS A 179 7.30 -12.96 -3.70
N ALA A 180 7.38 -14.13 -4.33
CA ALA A 180 7.91 -14.25 -5.68
C ALA A 180 6.90 -13.71 -6.72
N HIS A 181 7.32 -12.74 -7.51
CA HIS A 181 6.61 -12.28 -8.70
C HIS A 181 7.24 -12.92 -9.96
N ARG A 182 6.43 -13.15 -10.98
CA ARG A 182 6.88 -13.72 -12.25
C ARG A 182 6.77 -12.69 -13.35
N SER A 183 7.69 -12.74 -14.31
CA SER A 183 7.55 -12.01 -15.57
C SER A 183 6.49 -12.66 -16.46
N SER A 184 6.01 -11.89 -17.42
CA SER A 184 5.17 -12.36 -18.52
C SER A 184 5.78 -11.92 -19.87
N SER A 185 5.18 -12.32 -20.98
CA SER A 185 5.61 -11.85 -22.31
C SER A 185 5.50 -10.33 -22.50
N THR A 186 4.71 -9.65 -21.68
CA THR A 186 4.43 -8.21 -21.81
C THR A 186 4.81 -7.39 -20.59
N SER A 187 5.37 -8.01 -19.53
CA SER A 187 5.70 -7.31 -18.29
C SER A 187 6.89 -7.96 -17.57
N SER A 188 7.80 -7.14 -17.08
CA SER A 188 8.88 -7.55 -16.20
C SER A 188 8.39 -7.94 -14.80
N ILE A 189 9.26 -8.55 -14.00
CA ILE A 189 8.98 -8.86 -12.58
C ILE A 189 8.66 -7.57 -11.81
N ALA A 190 9.44 -6.50 -12.02
CA ALA A 190 9.25 -5.22 -11.34
C ALA A 190 7.90 -4.58 -11.68
N GLU A 191 7.50 -4.60 -12.99
CA GLU A 191 6.21 -4.09 -13.42
C GLU A 191 5.04 -4.90 -12.84
N ASN A 192 5.14 -6.23 -12.81
CA ASN A 192 4.09 -7.07 -12.24
C ASN A 192 3.98 -6.87 -10.72
N ARG A 193 5.11 -6.69 -10.02
CA ARG A 193 5.14 -6.35 -8.60
C ARG A 193 4.47 -5.00 -8.35
N LEU A 194 4.88 -3.94 -9.05
CA LEU A 194 4.29 -2.60 -8.93
C LEU A 194 2.77 -2.65 -9.17
N THR A 195 2.34 -3.31 -10.24
CA THR A 195 0.91 -3.46 -10.55
C THR A 195 0.16 -4.22 -9.45
N SER A 196 0.74 -5.29 -8.88
CA SER A 196 0.11 -6.06 -7.81
C SER A 196 -0.05 -5.23 -6.54
N LEU A 197 0.96 -4.46 -6.18
CA LEU A 197 0.97 -3.60 -4.98
C LEU A 197 0.05 -2.39 -5.11
N THR A 198 -0.16 -1.86 -6.32
CA THR A 198 -0.93 -0.62 -6.50
C THR A 198 -2.37 -0.85 -6.95
N LEU A 199 -2.63 -1.85 -7.79
CA LEU A 199 -3.93 -2.09 -8.43
C LEU A 199 -4.46 -3.52 -8.22
N GLY A 200 -3.60 -4.45 -7.78
CA GLY A 200 -3.87 -5.88 -7.84
C GLY A 200 -4.17 -6.53 -6.48
N ALA A 201 -3.90 -7.82 -6.42
CA ALA A 201 -4.21 -8.67 -5.27
C ALA A 201 -3.51 -8.24 -3.98
N ASP A 202 -2.27 -7.72 -4.06
CA ASP A 202 -1.54 -7.26 -2.88
C ASP A 202 -2.17 -5.99 -2.31
N ALA A 203 -2.62 -5.05 -3.17
CA ALA A 203 -3.37 -3.88 -2.74
C ALA A 203 -4.69 -4.28 -2.04
N THR A 204 -5.42 -5.26 -2.61
CA THR A 204 -6.66 -5.77 -2.00
C THR A 204 -6.40 -6.47 -0.67
N LEU A 205 -5.31 -7.24 -0.56
CA LEU A 205 -4.93 -7.88 0.69
C LEU A 205 -4.60 -6.84 1.76
N MET A 206 -3.88 -5.77 1.41
CA MET A 206 -3.55 -4.71 2.37
C MET A 206 -4.78 -4.02 2.94
N GLY A 207 -5.82 -3.76 2.15
CA GLY A 207 -7.10 -3.26 2.68
C GLY A 207 -7.65 -4.15 3.79
N LYS A 208 -7.69 -5.48 3.56
CA LYS A 208 -8.13 -6.45 4.58
C LYS A 208 -7.21 -6.49 5.80
N VAL A 209 -5.90 -6.36 5.60
CA VAL A 209 -4.92 -6.31 6.71
C VAL A 209 -5.20 -5.13 7.61
N TRP A 210 -5.43 -3.95 7.04
CA TRP A 210 -5.79 -2.75 7.79
C TRP A 210 -7.08 -2.94 8.60
N GLU A 211 -8.16 -3.44 7.96
CA GLU A 211 -9.45 -3.72 8.63
C GLU A 211 -9.28 -4.70 9.80
N GLU A 212 -8.59 -5.82 9.58
CA GLU A 212 -8.33 -6.82 10.62
C GLU A 212 -7.49 -6.24 11.77
N CYS A 213 -6.43 -5.51 11.47
CA CYS A 213 -5.56 -4.94 12.51
C CYS A 213 -6.22 -3.81 13.29
N LEU A 214 -7.01 -2.95 12.64
CA LEU A 214 -7.79 -1.91 13.32
C LEU A 214 -8.93 -2.46 14.18
N SER A 215 -9.38 -3.70 13.93
CA SER A 215 -10.39 -4.39 14.75
C SER A 215 -9.81 -5.05 15.99
N LEU A 216 -8.49 -5.14 16.14
CA LEU A 216 -7.83 -5.68 17.32
C LEU A 216 -7.96 -4.67 18.47
N ASN A 217 -8.37 -5.17 19.65
CA ASN A 217 -8.53 -4.40 20.89
C ASN A 217 -7.53 -4.89 21.92
#